data_276b585bd7daab7f13ae78498551975b
#
_entry.id   276b585bd7daab7f13ae78498551975b
#
_cell.length_a   1.000
_cell.length_b   1.000
_cell.length_c   1.000
_cell.angle_alpha   90.00
_cell.angle_beta   90.00
_cell.angle_gamma   90.00
#
_symmetry.space_group_name_H-M   'P 1'
#
loop_
_entity.id
_entity.type
_entity.pdbx_description
1 polymer ?
#
loop_
_entity_poly.entity_id
_entity_poly.type
_entity_poly.pdbx_seq_one_letter_code
_entity_poly.pdbx_strand_id
1 'polypeptide(L)'
;MEPADRIELVRKLDLLEGDRAKMLKDLGIPRSTFYHWRTEYDQKKDTAFIKMPSQRKVWNKLGPDEVGQVLDIALQNPELSPRLLAVKITDEEIFSVSESTVYRLLKRRGLIYARPLPEMPAAREWKKKTTRPDELWQCDGTNLFIVGWGYYKLIPVEDDYSRKILGFDLKPDETGFSISDVLEIAIEEAKKEGHILEQMPTLYTDNGSGFASDIVAGYLAHHGIRHIFGTPYHPQGRGKIERFNRSIKEKLCLVVYTSPSELMLAIKEAIRVYNQTPHESLRNVSPNDVYAGRKEEILQKRQEKKRLTLERRKSYNLNQQNNGSDQEQSANLNLA
;
A
#
# COMPACT_ATOMS: atom_id res chain seq x y z
N MET A 1 17.34 23.96 -16.57
CA MET A 1 18.72 24.29 -17.05
C MET A 1 19.67 23.57 -16.11
N GLU A 2 20.51 22.72 -16.67
CA GLU A 2 21.51 21.94 -15.91
C GLU A 2 22.66 22.85 -15.40
N PRO A 3 23.43 22.43 -14.38
CA PRO A 3 24.56 23.20 -13.84
C PRO A 3 25.59 23.61 -14.91
N ALA A 4 25.94 22.69 -15.83
CA ALA A 4 26.86 22.95 -16.91
C ALA A 4 26.39 24.06 -17.87
N ASP A 5 25.07 24.02 -18.22
CA ASP A 5 24.48 25.05 -19.11
C ASP A 5 24.51 26.42 -18.47
N ARG A 6 24.34 26.53 -17.14
CA ARG A 6 24.40 27.80 -16.41
C ARG A 6 25.80 28.35 -16.39
N ILE A 7 26.81 27.51 -16.20
CA ILE A 7 28.24 27.92 -16.26
C ILE A 7 28.56 28.45 -17.65
N GLU A 8 28.16 27.72 -18.67
CA GLU A 8 28.42 28.12 -20.07
C GLU A 8 27.72 29.44 -20.43
N LEU A 9 26.46 29.60 -19.97
CA LEU A 9 25.68 30.82 -20.18
C LEU A 9 26.35 32.05 -19.52
N VAL A 10 26.79 31.90 -18.27
CA VAL A 10 27.48 33.00 -17.55
C VAL A 10 28.74 33.36 -18.24
N ARG A 11 29.56 32.39 -18.66
CA ARG A 11 30.81 32.63 -19.44
C ARG A 11 30.56 33.36 -20.76
N LYS A 12 29.58 32.89 -21.55
CA LYS A 12 29.22 33.49 -22.84
C LYS A 12 28.73 34.93 -22.68
N LEU A 13 27.87 35.20 -21.73
CA LEU A 13 27.33 36.55 -21.50
C LEU A 13 28.33 37.53 -20.88
N ASP A 14 29.37 37.05 -20.19
CA ASP A 14 30.44 37.89 -19.68
C ASP A 14 31.44 38.30 -20.78
N LEU A 15 31.60 37.47 -21.80
CA LEU A 15 32.50 37.75 -22.94
C LEU A 15 31.87 38.61 -24.05
N LEU A 16 30.53 38.81 -24.00
CA LEU A 16 29.83 39.56 -25.04
C LEU A 16 29.80 41.06 -24.73
N GLU A 17 30.23 41.87 -25.69
CA GLU A 17 30.18 43.35 -25.67
C GLU A 17 28.81 43.92 -26.09
N GLY A 18 27.75 43.09 -26.12
CA GLY A 18 26.42 43.44 -26.56
C GLY A 18 25.44 43.78 -25.42
N ASP A 19 24.18 44.11 -25.80
CA ASP A 19 23.08 44.38 -24.84
C ASP A 19 22.65 43.10 -24.13
N ARG A 20 23.32 42.83 -22.99
CA ARG A 20 22.99 41.69 -22.08
C ARG A 20 21.54 41.68 -21.63
N ALA A 21 20.93 42.86 -21.52
CA ALA A 21 19.53 42.96 -21.03
C ALA A 21 18.55 42.39 -22.06
N LYS A 22 18.82 42.64 -23.32
CA LYS A 22 18.00 42.10 -24.42
C LYS A 22 18.16 40.59 -24.51
N MET A 23 19.38 40.07 -24.47
CA MET A 23 19.66 38.64 -24.52
C MET A 23 19.04 37.87 -23.36
N LEU A 24 19.10 38.40 -22.13
CA LEU A 24 18.47 37.77 -20.97
C LEU A 24 16.94 37.74 -21.10
N LYS A 25 16.36 38.78 -21.70
CA LYS A 25 14.92 38.84 -21.96
C LYS A 25 14.50 37.78 -22.99
N ASP A 26 15.28 37.66 -24.07
CA ASP A 26 15.04 36.69 -25.16
C ASP A 26 15.15 35.23 -24.64
N LEU A 27 16.05 34.98 -23.68
CA LEU A 27 16.20 33.68 -22.99
C LEU A 27 15.20 33.45 -21.85
N GLY A 28 14.34 34.42 -21.54
CA GLY A 28 13.38 34.33 -20.46
C GLY A 28 14.00 34.28 -19.05
N ILE A 29 15.25 34.80 -18.90
CA ILE A 29 15.97 34.77 -17.62
C ILE A 29 15.92 36.16 -16.96
N PRO A 30 15.37 36.26 -15.73
CA PRO A 30 15.36 37.48 -14.95
C PRO A 30 16.81 37.99 -14.70
N ARG A 31 17.01 39.30 -14.79
CA ARG A 31 18.32 39.92 -14.51
C ARG A 31 18.86 39.54 -13.13
N SER A 32 18.02 39.57 -12.10
CA SER A 32 18.41 39.20 -10.73
C SER A 32 18.95 37.76 -10.66
N THR A 33 18.31 36.82 -11.38
CA THR A 33 18.73 35.42 -11.43
C THR A 33 20.11 35.29 -12.09
N PHE A 34 20.33 35.99 -13.19
CA PHE A 34 21.63 35.98 -13.86
C PHE A 34 22.75 36.55 -12.98
N TYR A 35 22.56 37.70 -12.35
CA TYR A 35 23.57 38.27 -11.45
C TYR A 35 23.84 37.40 -10.22
N HIS A 36 22.85 36.73 -9.72
CA HIS A 36 23.04 35.73 -8.67
C HIS A 36 23.93 34.56 -9.16
N TRP A 37 23.65 34.04 -10.35
CA TRP A 37 24.48 32.97 -10.94
C TRP A 37 25.91 33.48 -11.22
N ARG A 38 26.07 34.69 -11.70
CA ARG A 38 27.38 35.28 -11.92
C ARG A 38 28.19 35.38 -10.63
N THR A 39 27.60 35.88 -9.58
CA THR A 39 28.25 35.94 -8.25
C THR A 39 28.66 34.58 -7.76
N GLU A 40 27.79 33.56 -7.88
CA GLU A 40 28.10 32.20 -7.48
C GLU A 40 29.19 31.57 -8.36
N TYR A 41 29.19 31.85 -9.67
CA TYR A 41 30.25 31.41 -10.60
C TYR A 41 31.58 32.08 -10.26
N ASP A 42 31.61 33.38 -9.98
CA ASP A 42 32.84 34.08 -9.62
C ASP A 42 33.51 33.51 -8.36
N GLN A 43 32.71 33.05 -7.40
CA GLN A 43 33.18 32.44 -6.17
C GLN A 43 33.66 30.99 -6.34
N LYS A 44 32.94 30.17 -7.13
CA LYS A 44 33.11 28.71 -7.18
C LYS A 44 33.65 28.20 -8.54
N LYS A 45 33.70 29.05 -9.56
CA LYS A 45 34.15 28.71 -10.93
C LYS A 45 33.43 27.46 -11.47
N ASP A 46 34.16 26.46 -11.93
CA ASP A 46 33.62 25.25 -12.56
C ASP A 46 32.87 24.32 -11.60
N THR A 47 32.91 24.58 -10.30
CA THR A 47 32.12 23.87 -9.28
C THR A 47 30.85 24.62 -8.93
N ALA A 48 30.60 25.81 -9.54
CA ALA A 48 29.35 26.55 -9.33
C ALA A 48 28.12 25.69 -9.72
N PHE A 49 27.04 25.84 -8.99
CA PHE A 49 25.75 25.12 -9.18
C PHE A 49 25.80 23.62 -9.01
N ILE A 50 26.96 23.00 -8.77
CA ILE A 50 27.03 21.59 -8.40
C ILE A 50 26.51 21.47 -6.98
N LYS A 51 25.34 20.82 -6.85
CA LYS A 51 24.81 20.47 -5.53
C LYS A 51 25.76 19.46 -4.89
N MET A 52 26.64 19.95 -4.02
CA MET A 52 27.39 19.05 -3.17
C MET A 52 26.40 18.17 -2.38
N PRO A 53 26.63 16.86 -2.30
CA PRO A 53 25.80 16.00 -1.50
C PRO A 53 25.74 16.58 -0.09
N SER A 54 24.53 16.79 0.43
CA SER A 54 24.33 17.31 1.77
C SER A 54 25.13 16.48 2.76
N GLN A 55 26.08 17.11 3.45
CA GLN A 55 26.85 16.48 4.53
C GLN A 55 26.01 16.28 5.81
N ARG A 56 24.67 16.48 5.73
CA ARG A 56 23.78 16.20 6.85
C ARG A 56 23.96 14.76 7.28
N LYS A 57 24.61 14.58 8.39
CA LYS A 57 24.73 13.27 9.05
C LYS A 57 23.35 12.81 9.48
N VAL A 58 22.85 11.77 8.82
CA VAL A 58 21.50 11.24 9.06
C VAL A 58 21.59 10.26 10.24
N TRP A 59 21.19 10.71 11.41
CA TRP A 59 21.28 9.94 12.66
C TRP A 59 20.47 8.64 12.66
N ASN A 60 19.42 8.54 11.83
CA ASN A 60 18.55 7.37 11.71
C ASN A 60 18.83 6.50 10.47
N LYS A 61 20.04 6.60 9.90
CA LYS A 61 20.47 5.76 8.78
C LYS A 61 20.49 4.29 9.19
N LEU A 62 20.06 3.39 8.29
CA LEU A 62 20.19 1.94 8.45
C LEU A 62 21.67 1.55 8.66
N GLY A 63 21.95 0.69 9.64
CA GLY A 63 23.24 0.06 9.79
C GLY A 63 23.54 -0.91 8.64
N PRO A 64 24.82 -1.30 8.44
CA PRO A 64 25.20 -2.26 7.40
C PRO A 64 24.45 -3.59 7.51
N ASP A 65 24.30 -4.12 8.72
CA ASP A 65 23.61 -5.38 8.99
C ASP A 65 22.11 -5.28 8.67
N GLU A 66 21.47 -4.17 9.05
CA GLU A 66 20.05 -3.92 8.71
C GLU A 66 19.84 -3.81 7.19
N VAL A 67 20.80 -3.23 6.46
CA VAL A 67 20.77 -3.17 5.00
C VAL A 67 20.87 -4.57 4.39
N GLY A 68 21.79 -5.42 4.91
CA GLY A 68 21.93 -6.81 4.50
C GLY A 68 20.62 -7.58 4.69
N GLN A 69 20.04 -7.56 5.88
CA GLN A 69 18.78 -8.24 6.20
C GLN A 69 17.63 -7.79 5.30
N VAL A 70 17.47 -6.48 5.02
CA VAL A 70 16.43 -6.00 4.10
C VAL A 70 16.62 -6.58 2.70
N LEU A 71 17.85 -6.67 2.20
CA LEU A 71 18.13 -7.23 0.88
C LEU A 71 17.89 -8.74 0.83
N ASP A 72 18.33 -9.48 1.85
CA ASP A 72 18.16 -10.94 1.93
C ASP A 72 16.66 -11.31 1.95
N ILE A 73 15.87 -10.62 2.77
CA ILE A 73 14.42 -10.84 2.83
C ILE A 73 13.75 -10.48 1.50
N ALA A 74 14.19 -9.40 0.83
CA ALA A 74 13.65 -9.01 -0.46
C ALA A 74 13.96 -10.04 -1.57
N LEU A 75 15.14 -10.65 -1.56
CA LEU A 75 15.54 -11.69 -2.51
C LEU A 75 14.79 -13.01 -2.26
N GLN A 76 14.46 -13.32 -1.02
CA GLN A 76 13.65 -14.49 -0.65
C GLN A 76 12.16 -14.31 -0.96
N ASN A 77 11.67 -13.08 -1.10
CA ASN A 77 10.27 -12.76 -1.33
C ASN A 77 10.12 -11.75 -2.48
N PRO A 78 10.50 -12.12 -3.72
CA PRO A 78 10.53 -11.20 -4.87
C PRO A 78 9.13 -10.71 -5.30
N GLU A 79 8.09 -11.41 -4.90
CA GLU A 79 6.69 -11.09 -5.17
C GLU A 79 6.13 -9.98 -4.27
N LEU A 80 6.77 -9.73 -3.13
CA LEU A 80 6.29 -8.73 -2.17
C LEU A 80 6.64 -7.31 -2.61
N SER A 81 5.67 -6.42 -2.51
CA SER A 81 5.89 -4.98 -2.70
C SER A 81 6.77 -4.40 -1.58
N PRO A 82 7.47 -3.25 -1.82
CA PRO A 82 8.26 -2.59 -0.77
C PRO A 82 7.48 -2.29 0.50
N ARG A 83 6.17 -2.05 0.39
CA ARG A 83 5.25 -1.87 1.50
C ARG A 83 5.10 -3.15 2.33
N LEU A 84 4.80 -4.27 1.68
CA LEU A 84 4.65 -5.57 2.36
C LEU A 84 5.96 -6.06 2.95
N LEU A 85 7.10 -5.84 2.27
CA LEU A 85 8.42 -6.12 2.81
C LEU A 85 8.70 -5.29 4.07
N ALA A 86 8.37 -4.00 4.07
CA ALA A 86 8.54 -3.16 5.26
C ALA A 86 7.69 -3.64 6.44
N VAL A 87 6.46 -4.09 6.19
CA VAL A 87 5.58 -4.69 7.20
C VAL A 87 6.16 -6.00 7.73
N LYS A 88 6.53 -6.92 6.82
CA LYS A 88 7.13 -8.22 7.17
C LYS A 88 8.38 -8.04 8.03
N ILE A 89 9.33 -7.22 7.60
CA ILE A 89 10.56 -6.94 8.35
C ILE A 89 10.24 -6.34 9.73
N THR A 90 9.28 -5.41 9.80
CA THR A 90 8.90 -4.80 11.07
C THR A 90 8.24 -5.79 12.02
N ASP A 91 7.44 -6.72 11.53
CA ASP A 91 6.72 -7.69 12.36
C ASP A 91 7.59 -8.89 12.76
N GLU A 92 8.42 -9.40 11.87
CA GLU A 92 9.24 -10.61 12.08
C GLU A 92 10.65 -10.29 12.63
N GLU A 93 11.27 -9.20 12.17
CA GLU A 93 12.65 -8.85 12.54
C GLU A 93 12.73 -7.95 13.79
N ILE A 94 13.96 -7.73 14.26
CA ILE A 94 14.26 -6.96 15.49
C ILE A 94 14.16 -5.45 15.29
N PHE A 95 14.00 -4.96 14.05
CA PHE A 95 13.97 -3.52 13.75
C PHE A 95 12.79 -3.10 12.91
N SER A 96 12.43 -1.81 12.99
CA SER A 96 11.40 -1.20 12.17
C SER A 96 12.02 -0.49 10.98
N VAL A 97 11.41 -0.65 9.81
CA VAL A 97 11.80 0.03 8.57
C VAL A 97 10.58 0.61 7.86
N SER A 98 10.73 1.79 7.25
CA SER A 98 9.66 2.39 6.47
C SER A 98 9.66 1.89 5.03
N GLU A 99 8.47 1.82 4.40
CA GLU A 99 8.29 1.52 2.98
C GLU A 99 9.21 2.35 2.09
N SER A 100 9.27 3.68 2.30
CA SER A 100 10.10 4.58 1.49
C SER A 100 11.60 4.29 1.64
N THR A 101 12.04 3.73 2.77
CA THR A 101 13.44 3.31 2.97
C THR A 101 13.71 2.03 2.19
N VAL A 102 12.83 1.03 2.30
CA VAL A 102 12.91 -0.23 1.52
C VAL A 102 12.90 0.10 0.03
N TYR A 103 11.93 0.90 -0.44
CA TYR A 103 11.85 1.30 -1.84
C TYR A 103 13.15 1.93 -2.36
N ARG A 104 13.72 2.92 -1.62
CA ARG A 104 14.97 3.58 -2.02
C ARG A 104 16.16 2.63 -2.05
N LEU A 105 16.22 1.70 -1.10
CA LEU A 105 17.27 0.68 -1.04
C LEU A 105 17.19 -0.27 -2.24
N LEU A 106 16.03 -0.83 -2.50
CA LEU A 106 15.79 -1.76 -3.62
C LEU A 106 15.99 -1.06 -4.97
N LYS A 107 15.54 0.19 -5.11
CA LYS A 107 15.76 0.99 -6.33
C LYS A 107 17.24 1.20 -6.62
N ARG A 108 18.05 1.52 -5.59
CA ARG A 108 19.52 1.68 -5.75
C ARG A 108 20.21 0.37 -6.17
N ARG A 109 19.65 -0.77 -5.85
CA ARG A 109 20.17 -2.10 -6.20
C ARG A 109 19.57 -2.66 -7.48
N GLY A 110 18.72 -1.88 -8.20
CA GLY A 110 18.09 -2.31 -9.44
C GLY A 110 17.04 -3.42 -9.26
N LEU A 111 16.54 -3.62 -8.05
CA LEU A 111 15.57 -4.68 -7.71
C LEU A 111 14.10 -4.22 -7.85
N ILE A 112 13.85 -2.99 -8.29
CA ILE A 112 12.49 -2.50 -8.54
C ILE A 112 12.30 -2.31 -10.04
N TYR A 113 11.38 -3.08 -10.59
CA TYR A 113 10.89 -2.88 -11.94
C TYR A 113 9.66 -1.98 -11.89
N ALA A 114 9.73 -0.80 -12.52
CA ALA A 114 8.59 0.10 -12.63
C ALA A 114 7.50 -0.58 -13.49
N ARG A 115 6.39 -0.97 -12.88
CA ARG A 115 5.16 -1.23 -13.61
C ARG A 115 4.40 0.10 -13.69
N PRO A 116 4.08 0.62 -14.87
CA PRO A 116 3.18 1.76 -14.98
C PRO A 116 1.78 1.28 -14.54
N LEU A 117 1.39 1.66 -13.33
CA LEU A 117 0.01 1.48 -12.88
C LEU A 117 -0.79 2.68 -13.41
N PRO A 118 -1.94 2.46 -14.04
CA PRO A 118 -2.84 3.56 -14.37
C PRO A 118 -3.27 4.25 -13.06
N GLU A 119 -3.08 5.55 -12.98
CA GLU A 119 -3.60 6.36 -11.89
C GLU A 119 -5.13 6.34 -11.96
N MET A 120 -5.76 5.67 -11.00
CA MET A 120 -7.20 5.71 -10.86
C MET A 120 -7.56 6.82 -9.86
N PRO A 121 -8.51 7.72 -10.21
CA PRO A 121 -8.96 8.73 -9.29
C PRO A 121 -9.54 8.08 -8.03
N ALA A 122 -9.16 8.61 -6.86
CA ALA A 122 -9.67 8.15 -5.58
C ALA A 122 -11.20 8.36 -5.53
N ALA A 123 -11.96 7.28 -5.41
CA ALA A 123 -13.39 7.36 -5.17
C ALA A 123 -13.64 8.05 -3.84
N ARG A 124 -14.61 8.99 -3.80
CA ARG A 124 -15.01 9.64 -2.55
C ARG A 124 -15.58 8.60 -1.60
N GLU A 125 -15.00 8.47 -0.41
CA GLU A 125 -15.43 7.50 0.60
C GLU A 125 -16.84 7.80 1.12
N TRP A 126 -17.56 6.74 1.49
CA TRP A 126 -18.86 6.79 2.17
C TRP A 126 -18.75 7.59 3.48
N LYS A 127 -19.73 8.47 3.74
CA LYS A 127 -19.71 9.37 4.92
C LYS A 127 -19.87 8.66 6.26
N LYS A 128 -20.52 7.49 6.30
CA LYS A 128 -20.69 6.67 7.51
C LYS A 128 -19.71 5.50 7.48
N LYS A 129 -18.62 5.61 8.22
CA LYS A 129 -17.66 4.50 8.40
C LYS A 129 -18.15 3.57 9.51
N THR A 130 -18.05 2.27 9.27
CA THR A 130 -18.24 1.26 10.31
C THR A 130 -17.17 1.41 11.39
N THR A 131 -17.54 1.13 12.64
CA THR A 131 -16.69 1.33 13.81
C THR A 131 -16.21 0.04 14.46
N ARG A 132 -16.88 -1.08 14.15
CA ARG A 132 -16.58 -2.41 14.69
C ARG A 132 -16.89 -3.50 13.66
N PRO A 133 -16.32 -4.70 13.82
CA PRO A 133 -16.73 -5.88 13.04
C PRO A 133 -18.24 -6.15 13.18
N ASP A 134 -18.81 -6.80 12.18
CA ASP A 134 -20.20 -7.23 12.11
C ASP A 134 -21.27 -6.13 12.26
N GLU A 135 -20.89 -4.89 12.00
CA GLU A 135 -21.85 -3.78 11.91
C GLU A 135 -22.52 -3.74 10.54
N LEU A 136 -21.74 -3.98 9.47
CA LEU A 136 -22.21 -3.98 8.09
C LEU A 136 -21.45 -5.05 7.30
N TRP A 137 -22.18 -5.94 6.63
CA TRP A 137 -21.66 -6.88 5.66
C TRP A 137 -22.00 -6.44 4.25
N GLN A 138 -21.08 -6.58 3.32
CA GLN A 138 -21.28 -6.34 1.90
C GLN A 138 -21.28 -7.65 1.14
N CYS A 139 -22.21 -7.80 0.20
CA CYS A 139 -22.28 -8.96 -0.68
C CYS A 139 -22.49 -8.49 -2.13
N ASP A 140 -21.70 -9.06 -3.05
CA ASP A 140 -21.75 -8.71 -4.48
C ASP A 140 -21.17 -9.85 -5.31
N GLY A 141 -21.98 -10.40 -6.23
CA GLY A 141 -21.59 -11.53 -7.07
C GLY A 141 -20.67 -11.12 -8.23
N THR A 142 -19.68 -11.96 -8.53
CA THR A 142 -18.80 -11.73 -9.67
C THR A 142 -18.66 -12.95 -10.57
N ASN A 143 -18.70 -12.76 -11.90
CA ASN A 143 -18.59 -13.84 -12.88
C ASN A 143 -17.15 -14.30 -13.06
N LEU A 144 -16.94 -15.62 -13.07
CA LEU A 144 -15.69 -16.30 -13.41
C LEU A 144 -15.97 -17.33 -14.50
N PHE A 145 -15.07 -17.44 -15.47
CA PHE A 145 -15.23 -18.35 -16.61
C PHE A 145 -14.46 -19.65 -16.39
N ILE A 146 -15.09 -20.80 -16.71
CA ILE A 146 -14.50 -22.14 -16.64
C ILE A 146 -14.63 -22.77 -18.01
N VAL A 147 -13.54 -23.26 -18.56
CA VAL A 147 -13.53 -23.89 -19.90
C VAL A 147 -14.39 -25.15 -19.89
N GLY A 148 -15.30 -25.23 -20.83
CA GLY A 148 -16.25 -26.33 -20.96
C GLY A 148 -17.47 -26.28 -20.03
N TRP A 149 -17.50 -25.36 -19.06
CA TRP A 149 -18.59 -25.19 -18.09
C TRP A 149 -19.30 -23.85 -18.20
N GLY A 150 -18.65 -22.82 -18.79
CA GLY A 150 -19.22 -21.48 -18.91
C GLY A 150 -18.96 -20.59 -17.70
N TYR A 151 -19.88 -19.64 -17.44
CA TYR A 151 -19.74 -18.68 -16.35
C TYR A 151 -20.34 -19.22 -15.05
N TYR A 152 -19.57 -19.11 -13.98
CA TYR A 152 -19.97 -19.33 -12.60
C TYR A 152 -19.91 -18.02 -11.81
N LYS A 153 -20.69 -17.92 -10.77
CA LYS A 153 -20.75 -16.77 -9.85
C LYS A 153 -19.96 -17.06 -8.57
N LEU A 154 -18.93 -16.28 -8.31
CA LEU A 154 -18.36 -16.19 -6.97
C LEU A 154 -19.18 -15.17 -6.20
N ILE A 155 -19.77 -15.57 -5.07
CA ILE A 155 -20.59 -14.73 -4.19
C ILE A 155 -19.84 -14.60 -2.86
N PRO A 156 -19.07 -13.53 -2.61
CA PRO A 156 -18.41 -13.27 -1.34
C PRO A 156 -19.26 -12.41 -0.41
N VAL A 157 -19.09 -12.62 0.91
CA VAL A 157 -19.58 -11.75 1.98
C VAL A 157 -18.38 -11.13 2.69
N GLU A 158 -18.24 -9.81 2.61
CA GLU A 158 -17.15 -9.02 3.21
C GLU A 158 -17.65 -8.26 4.43
N ASP A 159 -16.97 -8.36 5.56
CA ASP A 159 -17.16 -7.43 6.68
C ASP A 159 -16.59 -6.06 6.33
N ASP A 160 -17.43 -5.02 6.37
CA ASP A 160 -17.08 -3.66 5.95
C ASP A 160 -15.97 -3.04 6.81
N TYR A 161 -15.92 -3.35 8.10
CA TYR A 161 -14.93 -2.79 9.01
C TYR A 161 -13.54 -3.40 8.82
N SER A 162 -13.46 -4.72 8.87
CA SER A 162 -12.20 -5.47 8.82
C SER A 162 -11.73 -5.80 7.41
N ARG A 163 -12.61 -5.75 6.40
CA ARG A 163 -12.38 -6.26 5.03
C ARG A 163 -12.21 -7.77 4.95
N LYS A 164 -12.48 -8.51 6.02
CA LYS A 164 -12.41 -9.96 6.00
C LYS A 164 -13.54 -10.53 5.16
N ILE A 165 -13.21 -11.45 4.26
CA ILE A 165 -14.19 -12.28 3.60
C ILE A 165 -14.59 -13.39 4.58
N LEU A 166 -15.83 -13.32 5.04
CA LEU A 166 -16.40 -14.23 6.03
C LEU A 166 -16.99 -15.48 5.39
N GLY A 167 -17.76 -15.29 4.32
CA GLY A 167 -18.38 -16.37 3.57
C GLY A 167 -18.17 -16.18 2.07
N PHE A 168 -18.09 -17.29 1.35
CA PHE A 168 -18.07 -17.29 -0.11
C PHE A 168 -18.44 -18.67 -0.65
N ASP A 169 -19.02 -18.69 -1.84
CA ASP A 169 -19.21 -19.92 -2.59
C ASP A 169 -19.15 -19.64 -4.10
N LEU A 170 -18.90 -20.69 -4.88
CA LEU A 170 -18.90 -20.67 -6.34
C LEU A 170 -20.15 -21.40 -6.83
N LYS A 171 -21.11 -20.64 -7.34
CA LYS A 171 -22.42 -21.14 -7.78
C LYS A 171 -22.60 -21.00 -9.30
N PRO A 172 -23.40 -21.86 -9.92
CA PRO A 172 -23.76 -21.70 -11.34
C PRO A 172 -24.63 -20.46 -11.59
N ASP A 173 -25.30 -19.95 -10.57
CA ASP A 173 -26.25 -18.85 -10.64
C ASP A 173 -26.17 -17.95 -9.39
N GLU A 174 -26.93 -16.86 -9.40
CA GLU A 174 -27.08 -15.90 -8.30
C GLU A 174 -28.55 -15.86 -7.85
N THR A 175 -29.10 -17.04 -7.53
CA THR A 175 -30.45 -17.16 -7.01
C THR A 175 -30.52 -16.80 -5.54
N GLY A 176 -31.73 -16.58 -5.03
CA GLY A 176 -31.95 -16.34 -3.59
C GLY A 176 -31.44 -17.48 -2.72
N PHE A 177 -31.54 -18.74 -3.17
CA PHE A 177 -30.98 -19.90 -2.46
C PHE A 177 -29.46 -19.82 -2.38
N SER A 178 -28.78 -19.58 -3.52
CA SER A 178 -27.32 -19.46 -3.57
C SER A 178 -26.80 -18.36 -2.65
N ILE A 179 -27.51 -17.25 -2.55
CA ILE A 179 -27.17 -16.13 -1.67
C ILE A 179 -27.38 -16.51 -0.20
N SER A 180 -28.50 -17.14 0.14
CA SER A 180 -28.80 -17.57 1.51
C SER A 180 -27.79 -18.59 2.04
N ASP A 181 -27.35 -19.56 1.19
CA ASP A 181 -26.28 -20.49 1.53
C ASP A 181 -24.99 -19.78 1.92
N VAL A 182 -24.59 -18.76 1.16
CA VAL A 182 -23.34 -18.01 1.44
C VAL A 182 -23.48 -17.16 2.70
N LEU A 183 -24.64 -16.59 2.96
CA LEU A 183 -24.89 -15.86 4.21
C LEU A 183 -24.81 -16.77 5.43
N GLU A 184 -25.32 -18.01 5.33
CA GLU A 184 -25.19 -19.00 6.41
C GLU A 184 -23.70 -19.32 6.68
N ILE A 185 -22.90 -19.54 5.63
CA ILE A 185 -21.45 -19.75 5.76
C ILE A 185 -20.80 -18.56 6.50
N ALA A 186 -21.19 -17.33 6.17
CA ALA A 186 -20.65 -16.14 6.83
C ALA A 186 -21.03 -16.04 8.31
N ILE A 187 -22.29 -16.39 8.66
CA ILE A 187 -22.78 -16.43 10.05
C ILE A 187 -22.03 -17.51 10.86
N GLU A 188 -21.85 -18.70 10.27
CA GLU A 188 -21.10 -19.77 10.92
C GLU A 188 -19.64 -19.40 11.15
N GLU A 189 -18.99 -18.75 10.18
CA GLU A 189 -17.60 -18.31 10.31
C GLU A 189 -17.47 -17.26 11.42
N ALA A 190 -18.36 -16.28 11.48
CA ALA A 190 -18.37 -15.29 12.56
C ALA A 190 -18.50 -15.95 13.94
N LYS A 191 -19.39 -16.95 14.08
CA LYS A 191 -19.55 -17.72 15.31
C LYS A 191 -18.30 -18.53 15.67
N LYS A 192 -17.62 -19.16 14.68
CA LYS A 192 -16.37 -19.91 14.89
C LYS A 192 -15.23 -19.02 15.37
N GLU A 193 -15.15 -17.79 14.88
CA GLU A 193 -14.17 -16.78 15.32
C GLU A 193 -14.49 -16.21 16.72
N GLY A 194 -15.55 -16.67 17.36
CA GLY A 194 -15.95 -16.26 18.71
C GLY A 194 -16.77 -14.96 18.76
N HIS A 195 -17.25 -14.48 17.62
CA HIS A 195 -18.11 -13.32 17.58
C HIS A 195 -19.53 -13.69 18.06
N ILE A 196 -19.99 -13.03 19.12
CA ILE A 196 -21.36 -13.14 19.60
C ILE A 196 -22.18 -12.12 18.82
N LEU A 197 -23.00 -12.59 17.89
CA LEU A 197 -23.89 -11.75 17.10
C LEU A 197 -25.14 -11.39 17.93
N GLU A 198 -24.97 -10.64 19.03
CA GLU A 198 -26.10 -10.12 19.82
C GLU A 198 -27.01 -9.24 18.97
N GLN A 199 -26.43 -8.50 18.04
CA GLN A 199 -27.13 -7.78 17.01
C GLN A 199 -26.59 -8.23 15.66
N MET A 200 -27.47 -8.81 14.84
CA MET A 200 -27.11 -9.25 13.50
C MET A 200 -26.65 -8.08 12.64
N PRO A 201 -25.68 -8.30 11.73
CA PRO A 201 -25.17 -7.26 10.86
C PRO A 201 -26.25 -6.70 9.94
N THR A 202 -26.03 -5.49 9.44
CA THR A 202 -26.80 -4.99 8.30
C THR A 202 -26.17 -5.52 7.02
N LEU A 203 -26.96 -6.14 6.14
CA LEU A 203 -26.49 -6.57 4.82
C LEU A 203 -26.66 -5.44 3.79
N TYR A 204 -25.63 -5.13 3.06
CA TYR A 204 -25.62 -4.16 1.98
C TYR A 204 -25.31 -4.86 0.64
N THR A 205 -26.24 -4.77 -0.32
CA THR A 205 -26.11 -5.39 -1.64
C THR A 205 -26.48 -4.40 -2.76
N ASP A 206 -26.36 -4.84 -4.01
CA ASP A 206 -27.01 -4.17 -5.11
C ASP A 206 -28.49 -4.54 -5.23
N ASN A 207 -29.16 -4.02 -6.27
CA ASN A 207 -30.56 -4.33 -6.59
C ASN A 207 -30.69 -5.54 -7.55
N GLY A 208 -29.72 -6.46 -7.56
CA GLY A 208 -29.77 -7.67 -8.36
C GLY A 208 -31.02 -8.51 -8.04
N SER A 209 -31.58 -9.17 -9.04
CA SER A 209 -32.83 -9.94 -8.88
C SER A 209 -32.70 -11.06 -7.83
N GLY A 210 -31.50 -11.64 -7.67
CA GLY A 210 -31.23 -12.64 -6.63
C GLY A 210 -31.37 -12.05 -5.24
N PHE A 211 -30.76 -10.87 -5.00
CA PHE A 211 -30.82 -10.17 -3.70
C PHE A 211 -32.22 -9.62 -3.39
N ALA A 212 -32.98 -9.21 -4.42
CA ALA A 212 -34.33 -8.70 -4.26
C ALA A 212 -35.42 -9.80 -4.18
N SER A 213 -35.01 -11.08 -4.14
CA SER A 213 -35.95 -12.21 -4.09
C SER A 213 -36.63 -12.37 -2.74
N ASP A 214 -37.87 -12.89 -2.75
CA ASP A 214 -38.60 -13.22 -1.52
C ASP A 214 -37.87 -14.26 -0.64
N ILE A 215 -37.07 -15.13 -1.27
CA ILE A 215 -36.24 -16.13 -0.55
C ILE A 215 -35.23 -15.42 0.34
N VAL A 216 -34.46 -14.47 -0.21
CA VAL A 216 -33.49 -13.69 0.56
C VAL A 216 -34.21 -12.84 1.61
N ALA A 217 -35.31 -12.19 1.26
CA ALA A 217 -36.07 -11.40 2.21
C ALA A 217 -36.57 -12.25 3.40
N GLY A 218 -37.10 -13.44 3.12
CA GLY A 218 -37.54 -14.39 4.16
C GLY A 218 -36.37 -14.89 5.03
N TYR A 219 -35.23 -15.23 4.42
CA TYR A 219 -34.02 -15.65 5.14
C TYR A 219 -33.51 -14.54 6.08
N LEU A 220 -33.38 -13.32 5.56
CA LEU A 220 -32.90 -12.18 6.34
C LEU A 220 -33.84 -11.83 7.50
N ALA A 221 -35.17 -11.89 7.26
CA ALA A 221 -36.17 -11.68 8.30
C ALA A 221 -36.09 -12.74 9.41
N HIS A 222 -35.87 -14.02 9.03
CA HIS A 222 -35.70 -15.12 9.98
C HIS A 222 -34.50 -14.92 10.91
N HIS A 223 -33.38 -14.43 10.36
CA HIS A 223 -32.14 -14.16 11.11
C HIS A 223 -32.07 -12.77 11.74
N GLY A 224 -33.08 -11.93 11.57
CA GLY A 224 -33.07 -10.55 12.07
C GLY A 224 -32.03 -9.63 11.41
N ILE A 225 -31.60 -9.97 10.19
CA ILE A 225 -30.64 -9.20 9.41
C ILE A 225 -31.36 -8.08 8.68
N ARG A 226 -30.94 -6.83 8.90
CA ARG A 226 -31.45 -5.69 8.17
C ARG A 226 -30.84 -5.64 6.77
N HIS A 227 -31.65 -5.49 5.73
CA HIS A 227 -31.20 -5.35 4.36
C HIS A 227 -31.22 -3.89 3.90
N ILE A 228 -30.15 -3.43 3.25
CA ILE A 228 -30.05 -2.13 2.59
C ILE A 228 -29.60 -2.36 1.16
N PHE A 229 -30.38 -1.89 0.22
CA PHE A 229 -30.01 -1.88 -1.19
C PHE A 229 -29.20 -0.63 -1.55
N GLY A 230 -28.16 -0.81 -2.35
CA GLY A 230 -27.39 0.29 -2.92
C GLY A 230 -28.27 1.15 -3.84
N THR A 231 -28.16 2.47 -3.71
CA THR A 231 -28.86 3.39 -4.62
C THR A 231 -28.32 3.22 -6.03
N PRO A 232 -29.19 3.07 -7.05
CA PRO A 232 -28.76 3.03 -8.44
C PRO A 232 -27.87 4.24 -8.78
N TYR A 233 -26.79 4.02 -9.51
CA TYR A 233 -25.82 5.04 -9.94
C TYR A 233 -25.01 5.73 -8.81
N HIS A 234 -25.05 5.25 -7.58
CA HIS A 234 -24.20 5.72 -6.49
C HIS A 234 -23.26 4.60 -5.99
N PRO A 235 -22.11 4.36 -6.65
CA PRO A 235 -21.19 3.25 -6.33
C PRO A 235 -20.43 3.43 -5.01
N GLN A 236 -20.62 4.56 -4.31
CA GLN A 236 -19.81 4.96 -3.16
C GLN A 236 -19.90 4.00 -1.95
N GLY A 237 -20.97 3.21 -1.83
CA GLY A 237 -21.15 2.27 -0.72
C GLY A 237 -20.50 0.90 -0.92
N ARG A 238 -20.25 0.48 -2.19
CA ARG A 238 -19.76 -0.86 -2.56
C ARG A 238 -18.29 -0.91 -2.96
N GLY A 239 -17.61 0.20 -2.94
CA GLY A 239 -16.22 0.29 -3.41
C GLY A 239 -15.23 -0.66 -2.71
N LYS A 240 -15.62 -1.25 -1.59
CA LYS A 240 -14.83 -2.22 -0.83
C LYS A 240 -14.92 -3.59 -1.48
N ILE A 241 -16.11 -4.15 -1.54
CA ILE A 241 -16.36 -5.47 -2.15
C ILE A 241 -16.05 -5.46 -3.66
N GLU A 242 -16.30 -4.35 -4.38
CA GLU A 242 -15.91 -4.20 -5.78
C GLU A 242 -14.38 -4.27 -5.97
N ARG A 243 -13.62 -3.66 -5.05
CA ARG A 243 -12.14 -3.75 -5.05
C ARG A 243 -11.67 -5.16 -4.76
N PHE A 244 -12.29 -5.86 -3.82
CA PHE A 244 -12.03 -7.28 -3.58
C PHE A 244 -12.30 -8.09 -4.85
N ASN A 245 -13.48 -7.96 -5.45
CA ASN A 245 -13.88 -8.67 -6.66
C ASN A 245 -12.91 -8.42 -7.82
N ARG A 246 -12.40 -7.20 -7.98
CA ARG A 246 -11.36 -6.89 -8.97
C ARG A 246 -10.05 -7.61 -8.65
N SER A 247 -9.59 -7.52 -7.40
CA SER A 247 -8.31 -8.12 -6.99
C SER A 247 -8.32 -9.64 -7.11
N ILE A 248 -9.43 -10.30 -6.80
CA ILE A 248 -9.56 -11.75 -6.93
C ILE A 248 -9.58 -12.17 -8.41
N LYS A 249 -10.31 -11.43 -9.25
CA LYS A 249 -10.31 -11.67 -10.70
C LYS A 249 -8.93 -11.56 -11.32
N GLU A 250 -8.19 -10.50 -11.00
CA GLU A 250 -6.83 -10.29 -11.50
C GLU A 250 -5.91 -11.46 -11.19
N LYS A 251 -6.06 -12.07 -10.02
CA LYS A 251 -5.28 -13.26 -9.62
C LYS A 251 -5.75 -14.53 -10.35
N LEU A 252 -7.05 -14.76 -10.39
CA LEU A 252 -7.61 -16.00 -10.93
C LEU A 252 -7.58 -16.07 -12.47
N CYS A 253 -7.73 -14.94 -13.17
CA CYS A 253 -7.71 -14.89 -14.63
C CYS A 253 -6.33 -15.18 -15.26
N LEU A 254 -5.27 -15.33 -14.45
CA LEU A 254 -3.94 -15.73 -14.94
C LEU A 254 -3.83 -17.23 -15.21
N VAL A 255 -4.80 -18.03 -14.79
CA VAL A 255 -4.83 -19.49 -14.93
C VAL A 255 -6.11 -19.89 -15.65
N VAL A 256 -6.02 -20.95 -16.46
CA VAL A 256 -7.17 -21.56 -17.12
C VAL A 256 -7.69 -22.70 -16.23
N TYR A 257 -8.95 -22.64 -15.86
CA TYR A 257 -9.62 -23.67 -15.05
C TYR A 257 -10.50 -24.55 -15.92
N THR A 258 -10.47 -25.86 -15.68
CA THR A 258 -11.19 -26.88 -16.44
C THR A 258 -12.35 -27.52 -15.67
N SER A 259 -12.46 -27.22 -14.38
CA SER A 259 -13.58 -27.68 -13.54
C SER A 259 -13.95 -26.68 -12.44
N PRO A 260 -15.22 -26.66 -11.98
CA PRO A 260 -15.64 -25.87 -10.83
C PRO A 260 -14.85 -26.17 -9.55
N SER A 261 -14.49 -27.43 -9.34
CA SER A 261 -13.71 -27.86 -8.16
C SER A 261 -12.30 -27.27 -8.15
N GLU A 262 -11.64 -27.25 -9.30
CA GLU A 262 -10.31 -26.65 -9.47
C GLU A 262 -10.35 -25.15 -9.19
N LEU A 263 -11.32 -24.44 -9.78
CA LEU A 263 -11.50 -23.00 -9.54
C LEU A 263 -11.83 -22.72 -8.07
N MET A 264 -12.69 -23.56 -7.43
CA MET A 264 -13.01 -23.40 -6.01
C MET A 264 -11.79 -23.53 -5.09
N LEU A 265 -10.88 -24.47 -5.38
CA LEU A 265 -9.62 -24.60 -4.63
C LEU A 265 -8.75 -23.35 -4.77
N ALA A 266 -8.63 -22.82 -5.98
CA ALA A 266 -7.89 -21.59 -6.23
C ALA A 266 -8.52 -20.36 -5.52
N ILE A 267 -9.86 -20.27 -5.50
CA ILE A 267 -10.60 -19.23 -4.78
C ILE A 267 -10.33 -19.32 -3.27
N LYS A 268 -10.43 -20.53 -2.69
CA LYS A 268 -10.16 -20.75 -1.25
C LYS A 268 -8.77 -20.24 -0.87
N GLU A 269 -7.76 -20.61 -1.64
CA GLU A 269 -6.39 -20.17 -1.40
C GLU A 269 -6.22 -18.66 -1.59
N ALA A 270 -6.80 -18.09 -2.65
CA ALA A 270 -6.72 -16.66 -2.92
C ALA A 270 -7.39 -15.82 -1.81
N ILE A 271 -8.54 -16.27 -1.26
CA ILE A 271 -9.24 -15.62 -0.15
C ILE A 271 -8.46 -15.80 1.16
N ARG A 272 -7.89 -16.98 1.42
CA ARG A 272 -7.02 -17.20 2.57
C ARG A 272 -5.86 -16.20 2.57
N VAL A 273 -5.17 -16.08 1.45
CA VAL A 273 -4.06 -15.12 1.27
C VAL A 273 -4.56 -13.68 1.42
N TYR A 274 -5.71 -13.34 0.84
CA TYR A 274 -6.31 -12.01 0.98
C TYR A 274 -6.56 -11.65 2.44
N ASN A 275 -7.23 -12.52 3.20
CA ASN A 275 -7.56 -12.31 4.60
C ASN A 275 -6.32 -12.19 5.51
N GLN A 276 -5.17 -12.76 5.10
CA GLN A 276 -3.89 -12.68 5.83
C GLN A 276 -2.99 -11.54 5.38
N THR A 277 -3.24 -10.96 4.19
CA THR A 277 -2.38 -9.92 3.64
C THR A 277 -2.66 -8.57 4.29
N PRO A 278 -1.64 -7.84 4.78
CA PRO A 278 -1.81 -6.50 5.33
C PRO A 278 -2.38 -5.50 4.32
N HIS A 279 -3.48 -4.82 4.67
CA HIS A 279 -4.15 -3.83 3.85
C HIS A 279 -3.79 -2.40 4.23
N GLU A 280 -3.50 -1.57 3.24
CA GLU A 280 -3.16 -0.15 3.46
C GLU A 280 -4.26 0.60 4.19
N SER A 281 -5.53 0.42 3.77
CA SER A 281 -6.70 1.06 4.40
C SER A 281 -6.91 0.64 5.86
N LEU A 282 -6.32 -0.48 6.29
CA LEU A 282 -6.33 -0.98 7.67
C LEU A 282 -5.04 -0.62 8.44
N ARG A 283 -4.28 0.36 8.00
CA ARG A 283 -2.97 0.74 8.55
C ARG A 283 -1.95 -0.41 8.46
N ASN A 284 -2.00 -1.16 7.37
CA ASN A 284 -1.16 -2.33 7.11
C ASN A 284 -1.35 -3.48 8.14
N VAL A 285 -2.55 -3.62 8.69
CA VAL A 285 -2.96 -4.80 9.47
C VAL A 285 -3.76 -5.72 8.57
N SER A 286 -3.70 -7.04 8.80
CA SER A 286 -4.46 -8.00 8.00
C SER A 286 -5.96 -7.97 8.33
N PRO A 287 -6.86 -8.30 7.39
CA PRO A 287 -8.28 -8.45 7.66
C PRO A 287 -8.58 -9.39 8.84
N ASN A 288 -7.89 -10.52 8.92
CA ASN A 288 -8.05 -11.46 10.03
C ASN A 288 -7.72 -10.83 11.40
N ASP A 289 -6.62 -10.07 11.49
CA ASP A 289 -6.22 -9.45 12.75
C ASP A 289 -7.17 -8.31 13.15
N VAL A 290 -7.66 -7.55 12.17
CA VAL A 290 -8.64 -6.49 12.43
C VAL A 290 -9.96 -7.08 12.90
N TYR A 291 -10.44 -8.15 12.26
CA TYR A 291 -11.67 -8.84 12.62
C TYR A 291 -11.58 -9.45 14.02
N ALA A 292 -10.46 -10.08 14.35
CA ALA A 292 -10.19 -10.65 15.68
C ALA A 292 -9.87 -9.59 16.77
N GLY A 293 -10.01 -8.29 16.48
CA GLY A 293 -9.79 -7.22 17.47
C GLY A 293 -8.33 -6.93 17.82
N ARG A 294 -7.35 -7.56 17.14
CA ARG A 294 -5.90 -7.42 17.45
C ARG A 294 -5.24 -6.18 16.85
N LYS A 295 -5.99 -5.36 16.11
CA LYS A 295 -5.46 -4.21 15.36
C LYS A 295 -4.64 -3.26 16.24
N GLU A 296 -5.20 -2.80 17.35
CA GLU A 296 -4.54 -1.79 18.20
C GLU A 296 -3.30 -2.37 18.90
N GLU A 297 -3.34 -3.62 19.32
CA GLU A 297 -2.19 -4.32 19.90
C GLU A 297 -1.00 -4.39 18.90
N ILE A 298 -1.29 -4.77 17.65
CA ILE A 298 -0.28 -4.84 16.58
C ILE A 298 0.32 -3.45 16.32
N LEU A 299 -0.52 -2.41 16.26
CA LEU A 299 -0.06 -1.05 16.03
C LEU A 299 0.80 -0.53 17.20
N GLN A 300 0.44 -0.83 18.44
CA GLN A 300 1.24 -0.49 19.62
C GLN A 300 2.61 -1.20 19.60
N LYS A 301 2.65 -2.50 19.32
CA LYS A 301 3.90 -3.26 19.18
C LYS A 301 4.81 -2.68 18.10
N ARG A 302 4.25 -2.31 16.94
CA ARG A 302 5.01 -1.67 15.85
C ARG A 302 5.54 -0.29 16.25
N GLN A 303 4.75 0.50 16.98
CA GLN A 303 5.16 1.82 17.45
C GLN A 303 6.33 1.71 18.46
N GLU A 304 6.25 0.78 19.40
CA GLU A 304 7.31 0.55 20.37
C GLU A 304 8.60 0.04 19.70
N LYS A 305 8.47 -0.93 18.79
CA LYS A 305 9.61 -1.42 17.99
C LYS A 305 10.27 -0.27 17.20
N LYS A 306 9.46 0.61 16.61
CA LYS A 306 9.97 1.80 15.92
C LYS A 306 10.74 2.72 16.86
N ARG A 307 10.24 2.99 18.06
CA ARG A 307 10.89 3.82 19.08
C ARG A 307 12.27 3.26 19.44
N LEU A 308 12.32 1.97 19.83
CA LEU A 308 13.55 1.28 20.18
C LEU A 308 14.56 1.23 19.01
N THR A 309 14.08 0.99 17.80
CA THR A 309 14.93 1.00 16.60
C THR A 309 15.56 2.37 16.37
N LEU A 310 14.79 3.45 16.51
CA LEU A 310 15.32 4.80 16.31
C LEU A 310 16.33 5.18 17.39
N GLU A 311 16.12 4.81 18.64
CA GLU A 311 17.07 5.04 19.74
C GLU A 311 18.39 4.30 19.49
N ARG A 312 18.33 3.01 19.10
CA ARG A 312 19.52 2.21 18.76
C ARG A 312 20.30 2.83 17.60
N ARG A 313 19.62 3.22 16.52
CA ARG A 313 20.26 3.87 15.36
C ARG A 313 20.89 5.20 15.74
N LYS A 314 20.22 5.99 16.59
CA LYS A 314 20.75 7.25 17.08
C LYS A 314 22.07 7.04 17.84
N SER A 315 22.09 6.11 18.79
CA SER A 315 23.29 5.79 19.55
C SER A 315 24.42 5.29 18.65
N TYR A 316 24.14 4.35 17.75
CA TYR A 316 25.13 3.81 16.82
C TYR A 316 25.73 4.88 15.91
N ASN A 317 24.90 5.67 15.25
CA ASN A 317 25.37 6.68 14.28
C ASN A 317 26.07 7.88 14.96
N LEU A 318 25.72 8.23 16.21
CA LEU A 318 26.45 9.25 16.98
C LEU A 318 27.83 8.74 17.43
N ASN A 319 27.94 7.50 17.91
CA ASN A 319 29.22 6.93 18.30
C ASN A 319 30.19 6.80 17.12
N GLN A 320 29.71 6.41 15.94
CA GLN A 320 30.52 6.39 14.72
C GLN A 320 31.03 7.79 14.32
N GLN A 321 30.27 8.84 14.64
CA GLN A 321 30.69 10.22 14.36
C GLN A 321 31.79 10.69 15.30
N ASN A 322 31.75 10.32 16.58
CA ASN A 322 32.77 10.69 17.55
C ASN A 322 34.10 9.97 17.25
N ASN A 323 34.06 8.68 16.93
CA ASN A 323 35.25 7.91 16.57
C ASN A 323 35.90 8.40 15.25
N GLY A 324 35.13 8.90 14.28
CA GLY A 324 35.65 9.48 13.03
C GLY A 324 36.33 10.84 13.23
N SER A 325 35.84 11.67 14.15
CA SER A 325 36.45 12.98 14.48
C SER A 325 37.79 12.81 15.24
N ASP A 326 37.88 11.83 16.10
CA ASP A 326 39.13 11.55 16.86
C ASP A 326 40.24 11.00 15.95
N GLN A 327 39.91 10.23 14.91
CA GLN A 327 40.89 9.74 13.93
C GLN A 327 41.37 10.87 12.99
N GLU A 328 40.50 11.80 12.57
CA GLU A 328 40.90 12.98 11.76
C GLU A 328 41.77 13.95 12.58
N GLN A 329 41.50 14.15 13.90
CA GLN A 329 42.34 14.97 14.77
C GLN A 329 43.68 14.33 15.01
N SER A 330 43.76 13.01 15.25
CA SER A 330 45.03 12.26 15.43
C SER A 330 45.85 12.23 14.15
N ALA A 331 45.25 12.17 12.97
CA ALA A 331 45.96 12.21 11.71
C ALA A 331 46.54 13.61 11.40
N ASN A 332 45.87 14.66 11.80
CA ASN A 332 46.36 16.03 11.65
C ASN A 332 47.45 16.42 12.66
N LEU A 333 47.50 15.78 13.83
CA LEU A 333 48.55 15.97 14.83
C LEU A 333 49.87 15.24 14.44
N ASN A 334 49.82 14.22 13.60
CA ASN A 334 51.01 13.50 13.11
C ASN A 334 51.60 14.10 11.82
N LEU A 335 51.01 15.17 11.27
CA LEU A 335 51.47 15.88 10.07
C LEU A 335 52.01 17.30 10.38
N ALA A 336 52.03 17.68 11.66
CA ALA A 336 52.66 18.94 12.16
C ALA A 336 53.95 18.63 12.93
#